data_f879d29bd639949f3cd41863fd82481d
#
_entry.id   f879d29bd639949f3cd41863fd82481d
#
_cell.length_a   1.000
_cell.length_b   1.000
_cell.length_c   1.000
_cell.angle_alpha   90.00
_cell.angle_beta   90.00
_cell.angle_gamma   90.00
#
_symmetry.space_group_name_H-M   'P 1'
#
loop_
_entity.id
_entity.type
_entity.pdbx_description
1 polymer ?
#
loop_
_entity_poly.entity_id
_entity_poly.type
_entity_poly.pdbx_seq_one_letter_code
_entity_poly.pdbx_strand_id
1 'polypeptide(L)'
;MTHKKRSVTPVQLIALGFFIMMLLGTGLLLLPVSQRNPGNLSVVDAAFTAVSAVSTTGLTVVDTASTFSTFGYVVLCILIQIGGLGITSIGAGLIAFTGRKLRMRDQVLVQEALNYPTMKDVQVLIRSVLITTITVESSAAFVGWFLFCRQFDVLPALGIAIFHSVSTFNHAGFDILGGLLSYRNDVGLQLLTIAENILGGFGFFVILDILRNRRFHKFSLHTKVVLTTSGFLDLTSSLLLKAIEGDSLSWVNAFFMGITSRTSGLTIANVGDFSDASQLLICVLMYIGASPG
;
A
#
# COMPACT_ATOMS: atom_id res chain seq x y z
N MET A 1 -5.20 24.21 -43.73
CA MET A 1 -5.73 23.29 -42.68
C MET A 1 -4.66 23.11 -41.64
N THR A 2 -4.72 23.82 -40.53
CA THR A 2 -3.80 23.68 -39.41
C THR A 2 -4.18 22.46 -38.61
N HIS A 3 -3.40 21.39 -38.70
CA HIS A 3 -3.51 20.23 -37.81
C HIS A 3 -3.32 20.72 -36.38
N LYS A 4 -4.42 20.93 -35.66
CA LYS A 4 -4.43 21.16 -34.21
C LYS A 4 -3.85 19.89 -33.56
N LYS A 5 -2.55 19.89 -33.22
CA LYS A 5 -1.95 18.81 -32.43
C LYS A 5 -2.81 18.65 -31.19
N ARG A 6 -3.52 17.50 -31.08
CA ARG A 6 -4.23 17.11 -29.85
C ARG A 6 -3.19 17.05 -28.73
N SER A 7 -3.20 18.03 -27.87
CA SER A 7 -2.36 17.99 -26.67
C SER A 7 -2.91 16.87 -25.77
N VAL A 8 -2.06 15.90 -25.44
CA VAL A 8 -2.39 14.84 -24.48
C VAL A 8 -2.70 15.51 -23.14
N THR A 9 -3.84 15.18 -22.56
CA THR A 9 -4.25 15.73 -21.25
C THR A 9 -3.40 15.12 -20.12
N PRO A 10 -3.25 15.80 -18.96
CA PRO A 10 -2.54 15.25 -17.81
C PRO A 10 -3.05 13.87 -17.38
N VAL A 11 -4.35 13.69 -17.32
CA VAL A 11 -4.99 12.40 -16.96
C VAL A 11 -4.60 11.29 -17.95
N GLN A 12 -4.55 11.57 -19.25
CA GLN A 12 -4.11 10.60 -20.26
C GLN A 12 -2.64 10.22 -20.09
N LEU A 13 -1.78 11.16 -19.67
CA LEU A 13 -0.37 10.88 -19.41
C LEU A 13 -0.19 9.99 -18.17
N ILE A 14 -0.95 10.25 -17.12
CA ILE A 14 -0.96 9.41 -15.91
C ILE A 14 -1.43 7.99 -16.26
N ALA A 15 -2.56 7.85 -16.95
CA ALA A 15 -3.10 6.55 -17.36
C ALA A 15 -2.12 5.78 -18.26
N LEU A 16 -1.46 6.48 -19.22
CA LEU A 16 -0.45 5.87 -20.07
C LEU A 16 0.77 5.40 -19.25
N GLY A 17 1.19 6.19 -18.26
CA GLY A 17 2.29 5.84 -17.36
C GLY A 17 2.00 4.55 -16.59
N PHE A 18 0.83 4.45 -15.97
CA PHE A 18 0.40 3.23 -15.29
C PHE A 18 0.33 2.03 -16.25
N PHE A 19 -0.23 2.21 -17.43
CA PHE A 19 -0.31 1.15 -18.44
C PHE A 19 1.08 0.65 -18.86
N ILE A 20 2.03 1.54 -19.09
CA ILE A 20 3.42 1.17 -19.41
C ILE A 20 4.04 0.39 -18.23
N MET A 21 3.83 0.83 -17.00
CA MET A 21 4.36 0.13 -15.82
C MET A 21 3.75 -1.27 -15.65
N MET A 22 2.47 -1.44 -15.93
CA MET A 22 1.82 -2.76 -15.93
C MET A 22 2.43 -3.68 -16.98
N LEU A 23 2.67 -3.19 -18.20
CA LEU A 23 3.32 -3.98 -19.26
C LEU A 23 4.77 -4.33 -18.91
N LEU A 24 5.55 -3.38 -18.40
CA LEU A 24 6.93 -3.63 -17.97
C LEU A 24 6.98 -4.62 -16.81
N GLY A 25 6.09 -4.46 -15.82
CA GLY A 25 5.96 -5.39 -14.70
C GLY A 25 5.62 -6.79 -15.17
N THR A 26 4.67 -6.94 -16.08
CA THR A 26 4.31 -8.24 -16.69
C THR A 26 5.54 -8.87 -17.35
N GLY A 27 6.26 -8.11 -18.18
CA GLY A 27 7.47 -8.60 -18.85
C GLY A 27 8.56 -9.03 -17.86
N LEU A 28 8.78 -8.25 -16.80
CA LEU A 28 9.76 -8.58 -15.76
C LEU A 28 9.36 -9.82 -14.96
N LEU A 29 8.10 -10.00 -14.62
CA LEU A 29 7.61 -11.18 -13.88
C LEU A 29 7.65 -12.47 -14.73
N LEU A 30 7.54 -12.36 -16.06
CA LEU A 30 7.67 -13.48 -16.98
C LEU A 30 9.12 -13.97 -17.16
N LEU A 31 10.12 -13.17 -16.77
CA LEU A 31 11.51 -13.60 -16.86
C LEU A 31 11.74 -14.88 -16.03
N PRO A 32 12.49 -15.86 -16.54
CA PRO A 32 12.80 -17.09 -15.79
C PRO A 32 13.44 -16.83 -14.41
N VAL A 33 14.21 -15.75 -14.29
CA VAL A 33 14.86 -15.33 -13.04
C VAL A 33 13.85 -14.88 -12.00
N SER A 34 12.68 -14.38 -12.40
CA SER A 34 11.61 -13.92 -11.50
C SER A 34 10.80 -15.07 -10.90
N GLN A 35 10.89 -16.27 -11.45
CA GLN A 35 10.08 -17.44 -11.08
C GLN A 35 10.93 -18.46 -10.32
N ARG A 36 10.35 -19.13 -9.32
CA ARG A 36 10.99 -20.28 -8.65
C ARG A 36 11.04 -21.49 -9.58
N ASN A 37 9.94 -21.73 -10.34
CA ASN A 37 9.85 -22.78 -11.32
C ASN A 37 9.59 -22.13 -12.69
N PRO A 38 10.64 -21.90 -13.49
CA PRO A 38 10.52 -21.23 -14.79
C PRO A 38 9.56 -21.96 -15.74
N GLY A 39 8.67 -21.19 -16.37
CA GLY A 39 7.70 -21.69 -17.35
C GLY A 39 6.31 -22.08 -16.80
N ASN A 40 6.11 -22.05 -15.48
CA ASN A 40 4.81 -22.38 -14.89
C ASN A 40 3.85 -21.17 -14.80
N LEU A 41 4.36 -19.95 -14.95
CA LEU A 41 3.55 -18.72 -14.88
C LEU A 41 3.01 -18.38 -16.27
N SER A 42 1.68 -18.33 -16.42
CA SER A 42 1.07 -17.89 -17.67
C SER A 42 1.22 -16.37 -17.87
N VAL A 43 1.15 -15.91 -19.12
CA VAL A 43 1.20 -14.47 -19.44
C VAL A 43 0.03 -13.73 -18.77
N VAL A 44 -1.13 -14.36 -18.68
CA VAL A 44 -2.32 -13.79 -18.05
C VAL A 44 -2.12 -13.64 -16.53
N ASP A 45 -1.57 -14.66 -15.86
CA ASP A 45 -1.31 -14.62 -14.42
C ASP A 45 -0.23 -13.57 -14.06
N ALA A 46 0.82 -13.49 -14.90
CA ALA A 46 1.83 -12.46 -14.75
C ALA A 46 1.26 -11.04 -14.94
N ALA A 47 0.42 -10.86 -15.96
CA ALA A 47 -0.27 -9.59 -16.20
C ALA A 47 -1.21 -9.24 -15.07
N PHE A 48 -2.02 -10.19 -14.60
CA PHE A 48 -2.91 -9.98 -13.44
C PHE A 48 -2.13 -9.55 -12.20
N THR A 49 -1.05 -10.28 -11.88
CA THR A 49 -0.21 -9.97 -10.72
C THR A 49 0.46 -8.60 -10.85
N ALA A 50 0.99 -8.25 -12.03
CA ALA A 50 1.59 -6.93 -12.26
C ALA A 50 0.55 -5.80 -12.15
N VAL A 51 -0.64 -5.98 -12.71
CA VAL A 51 -1.75 -5.02 -12.61
C VAL A 51 -2.16 -4.86 -11.15
N SER A 52 -2.36 -5.96 -10.42
CA SER A 52 -2.72 -5.96 -9.01
C SER A 52 -1.66 -5.28 -8.14
N ALA A 53 -0.37 -5.49 -8.42
CA ALA A 53 0.73 -4.84 -7.70
C ALA A 53 0.78 -3.32 -7.97
N VAL A 54 0.67 -2.90 -9.23
CA VAL A 54 0.72 -1.48 -9.62
C VAL A 54 -0.54 -0.72 -9.17
N SER A 55 -1.71 -1.37 -9.16
CA SER A 55 -2.95 -0.77 -8.64
C SER A 55 -3.12 -0.92 -7.13
N THR A 56 -2.15 -1.55 -6.45
CA THR A 56 -2.21 -1.84 -5.01
C THR A 56 -3.53 -2.50 -4.59
N THR A 57 -4.01 -3.46 -5.41
CA THR A 57 -5.29 -4.14 -5.19
C THR A 57 -5.15 -5.35 -4.27
N GLY A 58 -4.02 -6.08 -4.35
CA GLY A 58 -3.73 -7.24 -3.50
C GLY A 58 -4.40 -8.54 -3.91
N LEU A 59 -5.10 -8.57 -5.04
CA LEU A 59 -5.67 -9.80 -5.57
C LEU A 59 -4.59 -10.65 -6.21
N THR A 60 -4.57 -11.95 -5.90
CA THR A 60 -3.61 -12.91 -6.43
C THR A 60 -4.35 -14.08 -7.09
N VAL A 61 -3.88 -14.49 -8.26
CA VAL A 61 -4.34 -15.71 -8.95
C VAL A 61 -3.35 -16.85 -8.78
N VAL A 62 -2.14 -16.53 -8.31
CA VAL A 62 -1.09 -17.49 -7.97
C VAL A 62 -0.58 -17.19 -6.58
N ASP A 63 -0.14 -18.20 -5.85
CA ASP A 63 0.50 -17.98 -4.55
C ASP A 63 1.86 -17.29 -4.74
N THR A 64 1.96 -16.07 -4.22
CA THR A 64 3.15 -15.22 -4.37
C THR A 64 4.39 -15.88 -3.78
N ALA A 65 4.24 -16.54 -2.62
CA ALA A 65 5.34 -17.14 -1.88
C ALA A 65 5.99 -18.32 -2.61
N SER A 66 5.21 -19.16 -3.28
CA SER A 66 5.70 -20.35 -3.97
C SER A 66 6.05 -20.10 -5.44
N THR A 67 5.47 -19.07 -6.07
CA THR A 67 5.64 -18.79 -7.51
C THR A 67 6.88 -17.96 -7.81
N PHE A 68 7.12 -16.90 -7.02
CA PHE A 68 8.18 -15.93 -7.34
C PHE A 68 9.49 -16.22 -6.61
N SER A 69 10.59 -15.92 -7.28
CA SER A 69 11.93 -15.91 -6.71
C SER A 69 12.21 -14.62 -5.92
N THR A 70 13.35 -14.52 -5.27
CA THR A 70 13.80 -13.28 -4.63
C THR A 70 13.83 -12.09 -5.61
N PHE A 71 14.23 -12.32 -6.87
CA PHE A 71 14.17 -11.27 -7.90
C PHE A 71 12.73 -10.86 -8.21
N GLY A 72 11.81 -11.84 -8.33
CA GLY A 72 10.38 -11.58 -8.51
C GLY A 72 9.79 -10.75 -7.36
N TYR A 73 10.20 -11.02 -6.11
CA TYR A 73 9.79 -10.21 -4.95
C TYR A 73 10.28 -8.76 -5.04
N VAL A 74 11.53 -8.55 -5.48
CA VAL A 74 12.06 -7.18 -5.70
C VAL A 74 11.26 -6.47 -6.78
N VAL A 75 10.92 -7.15 -7.88
CA VAL A 75 10.09 -6.57 -8.94
C VAL A 75 8.72 -6.19 -8.39
N LEU A 76 8.04 -7.09 -7.66
CA LEU A 76 6.75 -6.80 -7.03
C LEU A 76 6.84 -5.63 -6.05
N CYS A 77 7.85 -5.59 -5.20
CA CYS A 77 8.09 -4.51 -4.25
C CYS A 77 8.21 -3.14 -4.96
N ILE A 78 8.95 -3.08 -6.07
CA ILE A 78 9.10 -1.87 -6.88
C ILE A 78 7.77 -1.48 -7.54
N LEU A 79 7.00 -2.44 -8.06
CA LEU A 79 5.69 -2.17 -8.69
C LEU A 79 4.70 -1.64 -7.66
N ILE A 80 4.64 -2.24 -6.47
CA ILE A 80 3.82 -1.78 -5.34
C ILE A 80 4.21 -0.36 -4.93
N GLN A 81 5.50 -0.09 -4.80
CA GLN A 81 6.00 1.24 -4.41
C GLN A 81 5.65 2.31 -5.44
N ILE A 82 5.78 1.99 -6.74
CA ILE A 82 5.40 2.92 -7.82
C ILE A 82 3.88 3.12 -7.85
N GLY A 83 3.11 2.08 -7.60
CA GLY A 83 1.65 2.13 -7.51
C GLY A 83 1.16 3.01 -6.37
N GLY A 84 1.59 2.72 -5.15
CA GLY A 84 1.16 3.40 -3.92
C GLY A 84 1.55 4.87 -3.85
N LEU A 85 2.76 5.22 -4.30
CA LEU A 85 3.19 6.62 -4.38
C LEU A 85 2.63 7.36 -5.61
N GLY A 86 2.21 6.62 -6.62
CA GLY A 86 1.84 7.16 -7.92
C GLY A 86 3.07 7.49 -8.79
N ILE A 87 3.02 7.08 -10.04
CA ILE A 87 4.13 7.23 -11.01
C ILE A 87 4.58 8.68 -11.19
N THR A 88 3.63 9.62 -11.14
CA THR A 88 3.91 11.06 -11.28
C THR A 88 4.68 11.62 -10.09
N SER A 89 4.35 11.18 -8.88
CA SER A 89 5.03 11.59 -7.64
C SER A 89 6.47 11.09 -7.61
N ILE A 90 6.70 9.85 -8.04
CA ILE A 90 8.06 9.27 -8.13
C ILE A 90 8.87 10.01 -9.20
N GLY A 91 8.31 10.21 -10.41
CA GLY A 91 9.00 10.91 -11.49
C GLY A 91 9.37 12.35 -11.11
N ALA A 92 8.43 13.08 -10.53
CA ALA A 92 8.68 14.44 -10.05
C ALA A 92 9.62 14.47 -8.84
N GLY A 93 9.57 13.46 -7.98
CA GLY A 93 10.51 13.30 -6.87
C GLY A 93 11.94 13.13 -7.32
N LEU A 94 12.19 12.27 -8.29
CA LEU A 94 13.52 12.09 -8.88
C LEU A 94 14.07 13.42 -9.44
N ILE A 95 13.23 14.20 -10.13
CA ILE A 95 13.61 15.54 -10.61
C ILE A 95 13.91 16.47 -9.44
N ALA A 96 13.07 16.48 -8.39
CA ALA A 96 13.26 17.32 -7.22
C ALA A 96 14.56 17.00 -6.45
N PHE A 97 14.96 15.73 -6.38
CA PHE A 97 16.23 15.31 -5.77
C PHE A 97 17.47 15.78 -6.55
N THR A 98 17.38 15.96 -7.87
CA THR A 98 18.48 16.52 -8.67
C THR A 98 18.66 18.03 -8.50
N GLY A 99 17.87 18.67 -7.65
CA GLY A 99 17.91 20.13 -7.43
C GLY A 99 17.32 20.96 -8.57
N ARG A 100 16.78 20.33 -9.60
CA ARG A 100 16.13 21.02 -10.73
C ARG A 100 14.70 21.43 -10.34
N LYS A 101 14.29 22.61 -10.80
CA LYS A 101 12.90 23.06 -10.64
C LYS A 101 11.99 22.24 -11.57
N LEU A 102 10.88 21.76 -11.02
CA LEU A 102 9.81 21.13 -11.82
C LEU A 102 9.24 22.13 -12.81
N ARG A 103 9.06 21.70 -14.05
CA ARG A 103 8.36 22.51 -15.06
C ARG A 103 6.89 22.64 -14.66
N MET A 104 6.24 23.72 -15.11
CA MET A 104 4.82 23.96 -14.83
C MET A 104 3.93 22.76 -15.21
N ARG A 105 4.23 22.10 -16.32
CA ARG A 105 3.50 20.89 -16.75
C ARG A 105 3.63 19.74 -15.75
N ASP A 106 4.83 19.52 -15.21
CA ASP A 106 5.09 18.45 -14.25
C ASP A 106 4.40 18.73 -12.90
N GLN A 107 4.36 20.02 -12.51
CA GLN A 107 3.62 20.46 -11.31
C GLN A 107 2.12 20.19 -11.42
N VAL A 108 1.52 20.47 -12.59
CA VAL A 108 0.10 20.18 -12.85
C VAL A 108 -0.17 18.68 -12.79
N LEU A 109 0.70 17.85 -13.40
CA LEU A 109 0.57 16.40 -13.36
C LEU A 109 0.57 15.85 -11.94
N VAL A 110 1.47 16.35 -11.10
CA VAL A 110 1.57 15.93 -9.68
C VAL A 110 0.36 16.44 -8.89
N GLN A 111 -0.06 17.68 -9.13
CA GLN A 111 -1.23 18.24 -8.48
C GLN A 111 -2.49 17.42 -8.77
N GLU A 112 -2.70 17.02 -10.01
CA GLU A 112 -3.83 16.15 -10.38
C GLU A 112 -3.69 14.75 -9.79
N ALA A 113 -2.49 14.17 -9.82
CA ALA A 113 -2.26 12.83 -9.29
C ALA A 113 -2.46 12.72 -7.77
N LEU A 114 -2.06 13.75 -7.01
CA LEU A 114 -2.20 13.81 -5.57
C LEU A 114 -3.49 14.52 -5.11
N ASN A 115 -4.35 14.92 -6.06
CA ASN A 115 -5.56 15.69 -5.78
C ASN A 115 -5.29 16.91 -4.87
N TYR A 116 -4.16 17.61 -5.09
CA TYR A 116 -3.71 18.70 -4.21
C TYR A 116 -4.32 20.03 -4.63
N PRO A 117 -4.91 20.80 -3.70
CA PRO A 117 -5.73 21.98 -4.04
C PRO A 117 -4.92 23.19 -4.56
N THR A 118 -3.60 23.23 -4.37
CA THR A 118 -2.79 24.38 -4.74
C THR A 118 -1.52 24.01 -5.50
N MET A 119 -1.09 24.87 -6.44
CA MET A 119 0.19 24.71 -7.15
C MET A 119 1.41 25.19 -6.35
N LYS A 120 1.18 25.88 -5.23
CA LYS A 120 2.29 26.38 -4.40
C LYS A 120 2.93 25.20 -3.68
N ASP A 121 4.26 25.18 -3.72
CA ASP A 121 5.09 24.23 -2.96
C ASP A 121 4.94 22.73 -3.32
N VAL A 122 4.48 22.41 -4.55
CA VAL A 122 4.39 21.00 -5.02
C VAL A 122 5.72 20.25 -4.86
N GLN A 123 6.87 20.91 -5.07
CA GLN A 123 8.18 20.31 -4.85
C GLN A 123 8.41 19.91 -3.38
N VAL A 124 8.00 20.80 -2.46
CA VAL A 124 8.12 20.54 -1.01
C VAL A 124 7.20 19.38 -0.63
N LEU A 125 5.99 19.36 -1.18
CA LEU A 125 5.03 18.27 -0.97
C LEU A 125 5.61 16.93 -1.41
N ILE A 126 6.08 16.81 -2.64
CA ILE A 126 6.65 15.56 -3.18
C ILE A 126 7.84 15.08 -2.35
N ARG A 127 8.76 16.01 -2.03
CA ARG A 127 9.91 15.67 -1.19
C ARG A 127 9.46 15.15 0.18
N SER A 128 8.45 15.78 0.77
CA SER A 128 7.90 15.36 2.05
C SER A 128 7.21 14.01 1.97
N VAL A 129 6.44 13.75 0.90
CA VAL A 129 5.83 12.45 0.63
C VAL A 129 6.89 11.35 0.60
N LEU A 130 7.92 11.51 -0.23
CA LEU A 130 8.98 10.51 -0.37
C LEU A 130 9.77 10.30 0.93
N ILE A 131 10.13 11.37 1.65
CA ILE A 131 10.84 11.26 2.92
C ILE A 131 9.96 10.55 3.95
N THR A 132 8.69 10.91 4.07
CA THR A 132 7.77 10.27 5.01
C THR A 132 7.60 8.79 4.70
N THR A 133 7.36 8.43 3.45
CA THR A 133 7.25 7.03 3.02
C THR A 133 8.51 6.24 3.37
N ILE A 134 9.68 6.69 2.94
CA ILE A 134 10.94 6.01 3.21
C ILE A 134 11.18 5.90 4.73
N THR A 135 10.85 6.94 5.49
CA THR A 135 11.06 6.93 6.95
C THR A 135 10.14 5.92 7.64
N VAL A 136 8.84 5.92 7.29
CA VAL A 136 7.87 4.99 7.89
C VAL A 136 8.21 3.56 7.48
N GLU A 137 8.37 3.29 6.19
CA GLU A 137 8.68 1.95 5.68
C GLU A 137 10.01 1.41 6.24
N SER A 138 11.07 2.24 6.28
CA SER A 138 12.36 1.80 6.84
C SER A 138 12.29 1.54 8.34
N SER A 139 11.55 2.35 9.10
CA SER A 139 11.39 2.14 10.54
C SER A 139 10.57 0.88 10.83
N ALA A 140 9.52 0.64 10.08
CA ALA A 140 8.69 -0.54 10.22
C ALA A 140 9.41 -1.81 9.74
N ALA A 141 10.13 -1.74 8.62
CA ALA A 141 10.99 -2.83 8.17
C ALA A 141 12.07 -3.17 9.20
N PHE A 142 12.66 -2.17 9.86
CA PHE A 142 13.64 -2.39 10.92
C PHE A 142 13.03 -3.12 12.12
N VAL A 143 11.85 -2.71 12.59
CA VAL A 143 11.14 -3.40 13.69
C VAL A 143 10.71 -4.81 13.24
N GLY A 144 10.14 -4.92 12.04
CA GLY A 144 9.72 -6.20 11.44
C GLY A 144 10.87 -7.18 11.30
N TRP A 145 12.06 -6.70 10.95
CA TRP A 145 13.26 -7.52 10.85
C TRP A 145 13.55 -8.26 12.15
N PHE A 146 13.51 -7.59 13.30
CA PHE A 146 13.71 -8.26 14.60
C PHE A 146 12.61 -9.29 14.89
N LEU A 147 11.37 -9.04 14.46
CA LEU A 147 10.28 -9.98 14.63
C LEU A 147 10.48 -11.23 13.76
N PHE A 148 10.85 -11.05 12.50
CA PHE A 148 11.07 -12.16 11.58
C PHE A 148 12.38 -12.93 11.85
N CYS A 149 13.41 -12.32 12.44
CA CYS A 149 14.63 -13.02 12.88
C CYS A 149 14.39 -14.11 13.91
N ARG A 150 13.18 -14.17 14.52
CA ARG A 150 12.80 -15.28 15.43
C ARG A 150 12.54 -16.59 14.68
N GLN A 151 12.23 -16.52 13.38
CA GLN A 151 11.81 -17.67 12.57
C GLN A 151 12.65 -17.88 11.32
N PHE A 152 13.33 -16.84 10.84
CA PHE A 152 14.14 -16.85 9.64
C PHE A 152 15.56 -16.37 9.92
N ASP A 153 16.51 -16.80 9.08
CA ASP A 153 17.86 -16.27 9.11
C ASP A 153 17.89 -14.76 8.85
N VAL A 154 18.93 -14.11 9.34
CA VAL A 154 19.07 -12.64 9.37
C VAL A 154 18.82 -11.98 8.01
N LEU A 155 19.37 -12.51 6.91
CA LEU A 155 19.24 -11.92 5.59
C LEU A 155 17.88 -12.15 4.93
N PRO A 156 17.30 -13.38 4.93
CA PRO A 156 15.92 -13.60 4.53
C PRO A 156 14.91 -12.77 5.34
N ALA A 157 15.07 -12.70 6.67
CA ALA A 157 14.20 -11.92 7.54
C ALA A 157 14.16 -10.43 7.15
N LEU A 158 15.31 -9.85 6.76
CA LEU A 158 15.37 -8.47 6.29
C LEU A 158 14.57 -8.29 4.99
N GLY A 159 14.72 -9.20 4.04
CA GLY A 159 13.97 -9.15 2.78
C GLY A 159 12.46 -9.25 3.00
N ILE A 160 12.04 -10.15 3.88
CA ILE A 160 10.62 -10.31 4.28
C ILE A 160 10.11 -9.04 4.94
N ALA A 161 10.86 -8.45 5.87
CA ALA A 161 10.46 -7.25 6.59
C ALA A 161 10.29 -6.04 5.65
N ILE A 162 11.22 -5.86 4.70
CA ILE A 162 11.12 -4.80 3.70
C ILE A 162 9.87 -5.00 2.83
N PHE A 163 9.66 -6.21 2.31
CA PHE A 163 8.51 -6.51 1.46
C PHE A 163 7.19 -6.31 2.23
N HIS A 164 7.11 -6.82 3.46
CA HIS A 164 5.93 -6.68 4.32
C HIS A 164 5.62 -5.19 4.58
N SER A 165 6.62 -4.40 4.95
CA SER A 165 6.42 -2.97 5.20
C SER A 165 5.96 -2.21 3.96
N VAL A 166 6.60 -2.43 2.80
CA VAL A 166 6.18 -1.79 1.54
C VAL A 166 4.76 -2.21 1.16
N SER A 167 4.43 -3.50 1.26
CA SER A 167 3.10 -4.03 0.94
C SER A 167 2.02 -3.46 1.87
N THR A 168 2.31 -3.39 3.17
CA THR A 168 1.37 -2.93 4.20
C THR A 168 1.13 -1.42 4.13
N PHE A 169 2.19 -0.62 4.05
CA PHE A 169 2.09 0.83 4.01
C PHE A 169 1.39 1.33 2.75
N ASN A 170 1.65 0.71 1.60
CA ASN A 170 0.99 1.04 0.33
C ASN A 170 -0.37 0.32 0.15
N HIS A 171 -0.86 -0.40 1.16
CA HIS A 171 -2.12 -1.16 1.13
C HIS A 171 -2.21 -2.18 -0.02
N ALA A 172 -1.07 -2.73 -0.43
CA ALA A 172 -1.03 -3.62 -1.57
C ALA A 172 -1.51 -5.05 -1.28
N GLY A 173 -1.49 -5.47 0.00
CA GLY A 173 -2.03 -6.77 0.42
C GLY A 173 -1.26 -8.00 -0.05
N PHE A 174 -0.12 -7.82 -0.70
CA PHE A 174 0.76 -8.91 -1.08
C PHE A 174 1.56 -9.43 0.10
N ASP A 175 1.72 -10.73 0.16
CA ASP A 175 2.47 -11.44 1.19
C ASP A 175 3.37 -12.50 0.53
N ILE A 176 4.57 -12.67 1.07
CA ILE A 176 5.57 -13.64 0.60
C ILE A 176 5.82 -14.76 1.62
N LEU A 177 4.99 -14.84 2.66
CA LEU A 177 5.05 -15.86 3.70
C LEU A 177 4.09 -17.03 3.43
N GLY A 178 3.22 -16.93 2.41
CA GLY A 178 2.16 -17.90 2.15
C GLY A 178 0.94 -17.69 3.06
N GLY A 179 0.70 -16.47 3.48
CA GLY A 179 -0.37 -16.06 4.39
C GLY A 179 0.12 -15.76 5.81
N LEU A 180 -0.57 -14.83 6.46
CA LEU A 180 -0.24 -14.44 7.84
C LEU A 180 -0.96 -15.30 8.89
N LEU A 181 -1.61 -16.40 8.51
CA LEU A 181 -2.31 -17.33 9.41
C LEU A 181 -1.40 -17.87 10.52
N SER A 182 -0.14 -18.17 10.19
CA SER A 182 0.87 -18.64 11.13
C SER A 182 1.22 -17.60 12.21
N TYR A 183 0.95 -16.32 11.94
CA TYR A 183 1.22 -15.19 12.83
C TYR A 183 0.00 -14.72 13.62
N ARG A 184 -1.08 -15.52 13.65
CA ARG A 184 -2.31 -15.21 14.38
C ARG A 184 -2.08 -14.93 15.87
N ASN A 185 -1.03 -15.48 16.47
CA ASN A 185 -0.68 -15.29 17.87
C ASN A 185 0.52 -14.34 18.06
N ASP A 186 1.12 -13.82 17.01
CA ASP A 186 2.22 -12.86 17.12
C ASP A 186 1.66 -11.42 17.21
N VAL A 187 1.43 -11.01 18.46
CA VAL A 187 0.92 -9.66 18.77
C VAL A 187 1.87 -8.57 18.28
N GLY A 188 3.19 -8.81 18.27
CA GLY A 188 4.18 -7.85 17.81
C GLY A 188 4.03 -7.52 16.34
N LEU A 189 3.94 -8.55 15.48
CA LEU A 189 3.75 -8.40 14.06
C LEU A 189 2.38 -7.77 13.75
N GLN A 190 1.34 -8.19 14.46
CA GLN A 190 0.00 -7.62 14.28
C GLN A 190 -0.05 -6.13 14.59
N LEU A 191 0.54 -5.69 15.71
CA LEU A 191 0.58 -4.27 16.07
C LEU A 191 1.40 -3.45 15.08
N LEU A 192 2.50 -3.98 14.58
CA LEU A 192 3.30 -3.35 13.54
C LEU A 192 2.48 -3.14 12.27
N THR A 193 1.84 -4.20 11.78
CA THR A 193 0.99 -4.17 10.58
C THR A 193 -0.19 -3.20 10.75
N ILE A 194 -0.86 -3.19 11.91
CA ILE A 194 -1.93 -2.24 12.23
C ILE A 194 -1.41 -0.79 12.14
N ALA A 195 -0.25 -0.51 12.76
CA ALA A 195 0.32 0.83 12.76
C ALA A 195 0.67 1.31 11.34
N GLU A 196 1.28 0.45 10.52
CA GLU A 196 1.57 0.76 9.11
C GLU A 196 0.30 1.00 8.29
N ASN A 197 -0.72 0.16 8.45
CA ASN A 197 -2.00 0.33 7.78
C ASN A 197 -2.68 1.65 8.14
N ILE A 198 -2.69 2.01 9.43
CA ILE A 198 -3.28 3.29 9.87
C ILE A 198 -2.50 4.47 9.28
N LEU A 199 -1.16 4.43 9.33
CA LEU A 199 -0.33 5.50 8.80
C LEU A 199 -0.46 5.64 7.28
N GLY A 200 -0.43 4.55 6.52
CA GLY A 200 -0.66 4.55 5.08
C GLY A 200 -2.05 5.05 4.72
N GLY A 201 -3.08 4.61 5.48
CA GLY A 201 -4.49 4.95 5.23
C GLY A 201 -4.89 6.39 5.53
N PHE A 202 -4.08 7.16 6.25
CA PHE A 202 -4.36 8.59 6.48
C PHE A 202 -4.11 9.45 5.25
N GLY A 203 -3.25 9.00 4.33
CA GLY A 203 -2.79 9.80 3.21
C GLY A 203 -1.72 10.82 3.59
N PHE A 204 -0.91 11.20 2.61
CA PHE A 204 0.27 12.03 2.83
C PHE A 204 -0.06 13.43 3.34
N PHE A 205 -1.18 14.00 2.91
CA PHE A 205 -1.62 15.33 3.34
C PHE A 205 -1.88 15.39 4.84
N VAL A 206 -2.55 14.39 5.38
CA VAL A 206 -2.88 14.28 6.81
C VAL A 206 -1.61 14.09 7.63
N ILE A 207 -0.69 13.22 7.19
CA ILE A 207 0.58 12.99 7.88
C ILE A 207 1.39 14.29 7.96
N LEU A 208 1.48 15.04 6.86
CA LEU A 208 2.20 16.32 6.83
C LEU A 208 1.56 17.37 7.71
N ASP A 209 0.24 17.45 7.76
CA ASP A 209 -0.50 18.37 8.62
C ASP A 209 -0.25 18.04 10.11
N ILE A 210 -0.25 16.76 10.49
CA ILE A 210 0.06 16.29 11.84
C ILE A 210 1.49 16.68 12.23
N LEU A 211 2.47 16.42 11.35
CA LEU A 211 3.87 16.73 11.62
C LEU A 211 4.12 18.23 11.78
N ARG A 212 3.40 19.06 11.00
CA ARG A 212 3.52 20.52 11.02
C ARG A 212 2.85 21.14 12.23
N ASN A 213 1.63 20.76 12.56
CA ASN A 213 0.79 21.47 13.53
C ASN A 213 0.77 20.85 14.93
N ARG A 214 1.03 19.55 15.08
CA ARG A 214 1.15 18.78 16.34
C ARG A 214 0.01 18.95 17.36
N ARG A 215 -1.05 19.72 17.07
CA ARG A 215 -2.19 19.97 17.95
C ARG A 215 -3.49 19.83 17.18
N PHE A 216 -4.40 18.99 17.64
CA PHE A 216 -5.65 18.65 16.96
C PHE A 216 -6.48 19.88 16.53
N HIS A 217 -6.60 20.89 17.41
CA HIS A 217 -7.39 22.09 17.07
C HIS A 217 -6.79 22.92 15.92
N LYS A 218 -5.47 22.81 15.67
CA LYS A 218 -4.76 23.51 14.58
C LYS A 218 -4.79 22.76 13.26
N PHE A 219 -5.25 21.51 13.24
CA PHE A 219 -5.34 20.72 12.03
C PHE A 219 -6.36 21.31 11.06
N SER A 220 -6.13 21.10 9.77
CA SER A 220 -7.10 21.40 8.72
C SER A 220 -8.39 20.62 8.94
N LEU A 221 -9.49 21.11 8.37
CA LEU A 221 -10.78 20.43 8.44
C LEU A 221 -10.67 19.01 7.86
N HIS A 222 -9.97 18.87 6.72
CA HIS A 222 -9.72 17.58 6.09
C HIS A 222 -9.05 16.59 7.05
N THR A 223 -7.95 16.98 7.68
CA THR A 223 -7.22 16.14 8.66
C THR A 223 -8.10 15.74 9.84
N LYS A 224 -8.90 16.67 10.37
CA LYS A 224 -9.82 16.37 11.47
C LYS A 224 -10.87 15.33 11.06
N VAL A 225 -11.47 15.50 9.89
CA VAL A 225 -12.48 14.56 9.37
C VAL A 225 -11.86 13.19 9.15
N VAL A 226 -10.69 13.10 8.48
CA VAL A 226 -10.02 11.82 8.24
C VAL A 226 -9.69 11.10 9.54
N LEU A 227 -9.07 11.78 10.51
CA LEU A 227 -8.69 11.16 11.78
C LEU A 227 -9.90 10.69 12.58
N THR A 228 -10.96 11.50 12.66
CA THR A 228 -12.18 11.14 13.41
C THR A 228 -12.95 10.02 12.74
N THR A 229 -13.12 10.08 11.41
CA THR A 229 -13.88 9.06 10.66
C THR A 229 -13.14 7.73 10.61
N SER A 230 -11.82 7.75 10.31
CA SER A 230 -11.01 6.52 10.31
C SER A 230 -10.96 5.89 11.69
N GLY A 231 -10.67 6.68 12.74
CA GLY A 231 -10.65 6.16 14.10
C GLY A 231 -11.99 5.59 14.57
N PHE A 232 -13.10 6.25 14.20
CA PHE A 232 -14.44 5.73 14.47
C PHE A 232 -14.72 4.42 13.74
N LEU A 233 -14.38 4.33 12.45
CA LEU A 233 -14.58 3.13 11.65
C LEU A 233 -13.70 1.98 12.13
N ASP A 234 -12.41 2.23 12.43
CA ASP A 234 -11.48 1.22 12.93
C ASP A 234 -11.91 0.66 14.28
N LEU A 235 -12.38 1.52 15.19
CA LEU A 235 -12.88 1.10 16.48
C LEU A 235 -14.22 0.33 16.36
N THR A 236 -15.18 0.85 15.62
CA THR A 236 -16.49 0.20 15.48
C THR A 236 -16.42 -1.12 14.74
N SER A 237 -15.61 -1.23 13.67
CA SER A 237 -15.41 -2.48 12.95
C SER A 237 -14.80 -3.57 13.84
N SER A 238 -13.78 -3.22 14.62
CA SER A 238 -13.11 -4.14 15.53
C SER A 238 -14.03 -4.61 16.66
N LEU A 239 -14.82 -3.69 17.24
CA LEU A 239 -15.80 -4.01 18.28
C LEU A 239 -16.91 -4.91 17.73
N LEU A 240 -17.43 -4.62 16.54
CA LEU A 240 -18.47 -5.43 15.91
C LEU A 240 -17.97 -6.83 15.57
N LEU A 241 -16.76 -6.97 14.97
CA LEU A 241 -16.17 -8.27 14.70
C LEU A 241 -15.99 -9.08 15.99
N LYS A 242 -15.47 -8.45 17.06
CA LYS A 242 -15.34 -9.12 18.37
C LYS A 242 -16.69 -9.51 18.97
N ALA A 243 -17.71 -8.66 18.84
CA ALA A 243 -19.05 -8.95 19.38
C ALA A 243 -19.74 -10.09 18.63
N ILE A 244 -19.55 -10.20 17.30
CA ILE A 244 -20.16 -11.24 16.47
C ILE A 244 -19.43 -12.58 16.67
N GLU A 245 -18.09 -12.58 16.59
CA GLU A 245 -17.27 -13.81 16.66
C GLU A 245 -16.99 -14.30 18.10
N GLY A 246 -17.24 -13.48 19.09
CA GLY A 246 -17.09 -13.86 20.50
C GLY A 246 -15.66 -14.32 20.85
N ASP A 247 -15.56 -15.47 21.47
CA ASP A 247 -14.26 -16.00 21.94
C ASP A 247 -13.41 -16.66 20.85
N SER A 248 -13.96 -16.90 19.67
CA SER A 248 -13.20 -17.43 18.53
C SER A 248 -12.14 -16.45 18.02
N LEU A 249 -12.32 -15.16 18.28
CA LEU A 249 -11.46 -14.08 17.82
C LEU A 249 -10.90 -13.29 19.03
N SER A 250 -9.57 -13.25 19.20
CA SER A 250 -8.95 -12.41 20.23
C SER A 250 -9.16 -10.93 19.94
N TRP A 251 -9.06 -10.07 20.96
CA TRP A 251 -9.17 -8.61 20.76
C TRP A 251 -8.17 -8.07 19.74
N VAL A 252 -6.92 -8.51 19.81
CA VAL A 252 -5.87 -8.06 18.88
C VAL A 252 -6.20 -8.50 17.45
N ASN A 253 -6.67 -9.74 17.29
CA ASN A 253 -7.09 -10.26 15.99
C ASN A 253 -8.31 -9.51 15.43
N ALA A 254 -9.26 -9.14 16.30
CA ALA A 254 -10.42 -8.33 15.89
C ALA A 254 -10.00 -6.93 15.41
N PHE A 255 -9.06 -6.29 16.10
CA PHE A 255 -8.48 -5.02 15.65
C PHE A 255 -7.71 -5.18 14.35
N PHE A 256 -6.89 -6.22 14.23
CA PHE A 256 -6.17 -6.50 13.01
C PHE A 256 -7.12 -6.65 11.82
N MET A 257 -8.09 -7.55 11.92
CA MET A 257 -9.05 -7.82 10.84
C MET A 257 -9.93 -6.61 10.53
N GLY A 258 -10.38 -5.87 11.55
CA GLY A 258 -11.20 -4.68 11.38
C GLY A 258 -10.51 -3.56 10.63
N ILE A 259 -9.20 -3.38 10.83
CA ILE A 259 -8.40 -2.34 10.20
C ILE A 259 -7.91 -2.78 8.81
N THR A 260 -7.32 -3.99 8.71
CA THR A 260 -6.73 -4.47 7.46
C THR A 260 -7.76 -4.76 6.38
N SER A 261 -8.97 -5.23 6.76
CA SER A 261 -10.04 -5.50 5.79
C SER A 261 -10.53 -4.26 5.04
N ARG A 262 -10.38 -3.07 5.61
CA ARG A 262 -10.73 -1.81 4.92
C ARG A 262 -9.72 -1.42 3.84
N THR A 263 -8.50 -1.84 3.95
CA THR A 263 -7.38 -1.28 3.17
C THR A 263 -6.51 -2.34 2.52
N SER A 264 -5.57 -2.93 3.26
CA SER A 264 -4.57 -3.85 2.70
C SER A 264 -5.12 -5.24 2.39
N GLY A 265 -6.19 -5.67 3.04
CA GLY A 265 -6.74 -7.01 2.86
C GLY A 265 -5.87 -8.14 3.45
N LEU A 266 -4.82 -7.82 4.21
CA LEU A 266 -4.01 -8.83 4.90
C LEU A 266 -4.87 -9.55 5.96
N THR A 267 -4.80 -10.88 6.02
CA THR A 267 -5.63 -11.70 6.91
C THR A 267 -4.78 -12.62 7.77
N ILE A 268 -5.14 -12.73 9.05
CA ILE A 268 -4.56 -13.66 10.03
C ILE A 268 -5.53 -14.79 10.39
N ALA A 269 -6.68 -14.85 9.74
CA ALA A 269 -7.67 -15.88 9.85
C ALA A 269 -8.32 -16.10 8.48
N ASN A 270 -8.79 -17.30 8.22
CA ASN A 270 -9.54 -17.57 7.01
C ASN A 270 -10.93 -16.93 7.14
N VAL A 271 -11.22 -15.94 6.28
CA VAL A 271 -12.50 -15.21 6.30
C VAL A 271 -13.69 -16.13 6.05
N GLY A 272 -13.48 -17.24 5.29
CA GLY A 272 -14.52 -18.25 5.06
C GLY A 272 -14.98 -19.00 6.31
N ASP A 273 -14.19 -18.98 7.39
CA ASP A 273 -14.54 -19.62 8.65
C ASP A 273 -15.35 -18.71 9.59
N PHE A 274 -15.50 -17.43 9.23
CA PHE A 274 -16.28 -16.46 10.00
C PHE A 274 -17.78 -16.63 9.75
N SER A 275 -18.58 -16.17 10.72
CA SER A 275 -20.02 -16.13 10.56
C SER A 275 -20.46 -15.25 9.37
N ASP A 276 -21.60 -15.54 8.76
CA ASP A 276 -22.15 -14.78 7.63
C ASP A 276 -22.27 -13.27 7.96
N ALA A 277 -22.58 -12.95 9.21
CA ALA A 277 -22.67 -11.56 9.68
C ALA A 277 -21.29 -10.86 9.67
N SER A 278 -20.21 -11.55 10.09
CA SER A 278 -18.86 -11.03 10.03
C SER A 278 -18.36 -10.90 8.60
N GLN A 279 -18.66 -11.87 7.73
CA GLN A 279 -18.33 -11.79 6.31
C GLN A 279 -19.01 -10.60 5.64
N LEU A 280 -20.31 -10.38 5.92
CA LEU A 280 -21.04 -9.22 5.41
C LEU A 280 -20.45 -7.90 5.94
N LEU A 281 -20.09 -7.85 7.22
CA LEU A 281 -19.43 -6.68 7.80
C LEU A 281 -18.10 -6.38 7.10
N ILE A 282 -17.26 -7.40 6.86
CA ILE A 282 -15.98 -7.27 6.13
C ILE A 282 -16.24 -6.74 4.71
N CYS A 283 -17.24 -7.26 3.98
CA CYS A 283 -17.61 -6.75 2.65
C CYS A 283 -17.98 -5.27 2.69
N VAL A 284 -18.74 -4.81 3.69
CA VAL A 284 -19.08 -3.40 3.87
C VAL A 284 -17.84 -2.56 4.16
N LEU A 285 -16.95 -3.04 5.02
CA LEU A 285 -15.68 -2.35 5.32
C LEU A 285 -14.77 -2.22 4.10
N MET A 286 -14.65 -3.28 3.29
CA MET A 286 -13.92 -3.25 2.02
C MET A 286 -14.49 -2.21 1.04
N TYR A 287 -15.81 -2.07 1.00
CA TYR A 287 -16.47 -1.07 0.15
C TYR A 287 -16.21 0.37 0.61
N ILE A 288 -16.15 0.62 1.92
CA ILE A 288 -15.84 1.94 2.47
C ILE A 288 -14.38 2.33 2.17
N GLY A 289 -13.45 1.41 2.34
CA GLY A 289 -12.04 1.61 2.07
C GLY A 289 -11.32 2.58 3.00
N ALA A 290 -10.13 3.04 2.57
CA ALA A 290 -9.32 4.07 3.24
C ALA A 290 -9.75 5.48 2.86
N SER A 291 -9.13 6.48 3.48
CA SER A 291 -9.30 7.87 3.05
C SER A 291 -8.64 8.06 1.68
N PRO A 292 -9.31 8.73 0.72
CA PRO A 292 -8.63 9.17 -0.49
C PRO A 292 -7.56 10.21 -0.10
N GLY A 293 -6.30 9.81 -0.26
CA GLY A 293 -5.11 10.64 0.05
C GLY A 293 -4.97 11.85 -0.86
#